data_a1e787c5e30af70ccdbcd87edea0f027
#
_entry.id   a1e787c5e30af70ccdbcd87edea0f027
#
_cell.length_a   1.000
_cell.length_b   1.000
_cell.length_c   1.000
_cell.angle_alpha   90.00
_cell.angle_beta   90.00
_cell.angle_gamma   90.00
#
_symmetry.space_group_name_H-M   'P 1'
#
loop_
_entity.id
_entity.type
_entity.pdbx_description
1 polymer ?
#
loop_
_entity_poly.entity_id
_entity_poly.type
_entity_poly.pdbx_seq_one_letter_code
_entity_poly.pdbx_strand_id
1 'polypeptide(L)'
;MTKKKLVVIFGGRSSEHEVSCISVQTVAKAVDTDKYDMTLIGITKDGKWLKADSIESIADGSWYDSQVRAVISPDSAKEIIIKDGDRIYAEPVDVIFPVLHGLYGEDGTIQGLFEMADIPYVGCGVFAVSYTHLTLP
;
A
#
# COMPACT_ATOMS: atom_id res chain seq x y z
N MET A 1 -12.65 1.29 -20.45
CA MET A 1 -11.93 2.35 -19.71
C MET A 1 -10.82 1.76 -18.87
N THR A 2 -9.64 2.33 -18.93
CA THR A 2 -8.51 1.84 -18.17
C THR A 2 -8.66 2.23 -16.71
N LYS A 3 -8.53 1.25 -15.81
CA LYS A 3 -8.56 1.52 -14.38
C LYS A 3 -7.27 2.21 -13.95
N LYS A 4 -7.36 3.06 -12.95
CA LYS A 4 -6.18 3.64 -12.32
C LYS A 4 -5.53 2.60 -11.40
N LYS A 5 -4.22 2.63 -11.34
CA LYS A 5 -3.45 1.70 -10.50
C LYS A 5 -3.29 2.28 -9.11
N LEU A 6 -3.91 1.64 -8.14
CA LEU A 6 -3.87 2.04 -6.73
C LEU A 6 -3.04 1.03 -5.95
N VAL A 7 -2.06 1.53 -5.20
CA VAL A 7 -1.28 0.72 -4.26
C VAL A 7 -1.70 1.09 -2.85
N VAL A 8 -2.16 0.10 -2.09
CA VAL A 8 -2.51 0.27 -0.68
C VAL A 8 -1.39 -0.35 0.15
N ILE A 9 -0.78 0.43 1.03
CA ILE A 9 0.35 0.00 1.86
C ILE A 9 -0.10 -0.06 3.32
N PHE A 10 0.18 -1.17 3.98
CA PHE A 10 -0.24 -1.39 5.37
C PHE A 10 0.87 -2.08 6.17
N GLY A 11 0.63 -2.28 7.47
CA GLY A 11 1.57 -2.93 8.37
C GLY A 11 2.55 -1.95 8.98
N GLY A 12 3.84 -2.19 8.75
CA GLY A 12 4.89 -1.31 9.21
C GLY A 12 5.62 -1.83 10.43
N ARG A 13 6.73 -1.18 10.74
CA ARG A 13 7.65 -1.60 11.81
C ARG A 13 7.23 -1.12 13.19
N SER A 14 6.22 -0.27 13.27
CA SER A 14 5.81 0.31 14.55
C SER A 14 4.98 -0.67 15.38
N SER A 15 4.75 -0.30 16.65
CA SER A 15 3.86 -1.04 17.53
C SER A 15 2.40 -1.03 17.05
N GLU A 16 2.08 -0.15 16.09
CA GLU A 16 0.73 -0.04 15.53
C GLU A 16 0.51 -0.95 14.31
N HIS A 17 1.40 -1.93 14.12
CA HIS A 17 1.33 -2.85 12.98
C HIS A 17 -0.01 -3.58 12.90
N GLU A 18 -0.47 -4.13 14.01
CA GLU A 18 -1.74 -4.87 14.05
C GLU A 18 -2.93 -3.96 13.76
N VAL A 19 -2.90 -2.73 14.25
CA VAL A 19 -3.96 -1.76 13.98
C VAL A 19 -4.03 -1.47 12.48
N SER A 20 -2.87 -1.31 11.85
CA SER A 20 -2.79 -1.10 10.40
C SER A 20 -3.37 -2.28 9.63
N CYS A 21 -3.06 -3.51 10.05
CA CYS A 21 -3.59 -4.72 9.40
C CYS A 21 -5.12 -4.82 9.50
N ILE A 22 -5.69 -4.34 10.60
CA ILE A 22 -7.14 -4.30 10.77
C ILE A 22 -7.74 -3.19 9.91
N SER A 23 -7.16 -2.00 9.98
CA SER A 23 -7.67 -0.81 9.27
C SER A 23 -7.66 -1.00 7.77
N VAL A 24 -6.64 -1.65 7.22
CA VAL A 24 -6.52 -1.83 5.77
C VAL A 24 -7.63 -2.70 5.21
N GLN A 25 -8.16 -3.63 5.99
CA GLN A 25 -9.25 -4.48 5.52
C GLN A 25 -10.50 -3.64 5.21
N THR A 26 -10.81 -2.69 6.09
CA THR A 26 -11.93 -1.78 5.86
C THR A 26 -11.69 -0.88 4.66
N VAL A 27 -10.49 -0.31 4.55
CA VAL A 27 -10.12 0.55 3.44
C VAL A 27 -10.19 -0.21 2.11
N ALA A 28 -9.61 -1.40 2.06
CA ALA A 28 -9.56 -2.19 0.83
C ALA A 28 -10.96 -2.61 0.36
N LYS A 29 -11.85 -2.95 1.30
CA LYS A 29 -13.23 -3.31 0.96
C LYS A 29 -14.03 -2.14 0.41
N ALA A 30 -13.66 -0.92 0.78
CA ALA A 30 -14.36 0.30 0.35
C ALA A 30 -13.84 0.83 -0.99
N VAL A 31 -12.75 0.30 -1.52
CA VAL A 31 -12.21 0.74 -2.81
C VAL A 31 -13.14 0.30 -3.93
N ASP A 32 -13.43 1.23 -4.84
CA ASP A 32 -14.26 0.95 -6.02
C ASP A 32 -13.41 0.20 -7.07
N THR A 33 -13.58 -1.11 -7.13
CA THR A 33 -12.81 -1.96 -8.03
C THR A 33 -13.19 -1.79 -9.49
N ASP A 34 -14.26 -1.08 -9.80
CA ASP A 34 -14.59 -0.70 -11.17
C ASP A 34 -13.72 0.44 -11.67
N LYS A 35 -13.19 1.26 -10.76
CA LYS A 35 -12.35 2.42 -11.08
C LYS A 35 -10.87 2.19 -10.83
N TYR A 36 -10.54 1.31 -9.89
CA TYR A 36 -9.17 1.10 -9.45
C TYR A 36 -8.76 -0.36 -9.56
N ASP A 37 -7.56 -0.56 -10.07
CA ASP A 37 -6.88 -1.85 -10.01
C ASP A 37 -5.96 -1.79 -8.79
N MET A 38 -6.32 -2.51 -7.73
CA MET A 38 -5.69 -2.38 -6.43
C MET A 38 -4.63 -3.44 -6.20
N THR A 39 -3.46 -3.02 -5.73
CA THR A 39 -2.40 -3.90 -5.26
C THR A 39 -2.18 -3.65 -3.77
N LEU A 40 -2.13 -4.71 -2.98
CA LEU A 40 -1.94 -4.63 -1.53
C LEU A 40 -0.49 -4.97 -1.20
N ILE A 41 0.20 -4.05 -0.53
CA ILE A 41 1.58 -4.26 -0.08
C ILE A 41 1.61 -4.15 1.44
N GLY A 42 2.05 -5.21 2.11
CA GLY A 42 2.20 -5.22 3.55
C GLY A 42 3.67 -5.12 3.94
N ILE A 43 3.94 -4.31 4.96
CA ILE A 43 5.27 -4.17 5.52
C ILE A 43 5.30 -4.97 6.82
N THR A 44 6.22 -5.92 6.93
CA THR A 44 6.35 -6.75 8.12
C THR A 44 6.96 -5.95 9.27
N LYS A 45 6.90 -6.51 10.48
CA LYS A 45 7.48 -5.85 11.65
C LYS A 45 9.00 -5.67 11.53
N ASP A 46 9.67 -6.55 10.79
CA ASP A 46 11.11 -6.43 10.52
C ASP A 46 11.43 -5.63 9.25
N GLY A 47 10.40 -5.04 8.63
CA GLY A 47 10.61 -4.09 7.55
C GLY A 47 10.64 -4.68 6.14
N LYS A 48 10.22 -5.92 5.96
CA LYS A 48 10.12 -6.50 4.62
C LYS A 48 8.80 -6.09 3.97
N TRP A 49 8.85 -5.82 2.67
CA TRP A 49 7.68 -5.43 1.90
C TRP A 49 7.20 -6.63 1.08
N LEU A 50 5.99 -7.06 1.33
CA LEU A 50 5.41 -8.25 0.71
C LEU A 50 4.11 -7.90 0.01
N LYS A 51 3.88 -8.52 -1.16
CA LYS A 51 2.60 -8.38 -1.85
C LYS A 51 1.60 -9.34 -1.21
N ALA A 52 0.46 -8.82 -0.74
CA ALA A 52 -0.63 -9.62 -0.24
C ALA A 52 -1.54 -10.02 -1.40
N ASP A 53 -1.95 -11.28 -1.45
CA ASP A 53 -2.77 -11.80 -2.55
C ASP A 53 -4.21 -11.31 -2.49
N SER A 54 -4.74 -11.10 -1.29
CA SER A 54 -6.15 -10.79 -1.11
C SER A 54 -6.38 -10.14 0.26
N ILE A 55 -7.57 -9.58 0.43
CA ILE A 55 -8.00 -9.05 1.73
C ILE A 55 -8.09 -10.21 2.74
N GLU A 56 -8.54 -11.37 2.30
CA GLU A 56 -8.67 -12.55 3.15
C GLU A 56 -7.30 -13.00 3.69
N SER A 57 -6.23 -12.87 2.90
CA SER A 57 -4.88 -13.20 3.36
C SER A 57 -4.41 -12.24 4.45
N ILE A 58 -4.92 -11.03 4.48
CA ILE A 58 -4.64 -10.08 5.55
C ILE A 58 -5.42 -10.45 6.81
N ALA A 59 -6.69 -10.82 6.63
CA ALA A 59 -7.56 -11.17 7.75
C ALA A 59 -7.07 -12.41 8.50
N ASP A 60 -6.58 -13.42 7.78
CA ASP A 60 -6.09 -14.66 8.40
C ASP A 60 -4.59 -14.64 8.69
N GLY A 61 -3.89 -13.59 8.30
CA GLY A 61 -2.46 -13.44 8.56
C GLY A 61 -1.54 -14.16 7.57
N SER A 62 -2.08 -14.87 6.60
CA SER A 62 -1.26 -15.65 5.66
C SER A 62 -0.42 -14.77 4.73
N TRP A 63 -0.78 -13.50 4.57
CA TRP A 63 0.04 -12.57 3.76
C TRP A 63 1.48 -12.48 4.26
N TYR A 64 1.70 -12.71 5.54
CA TYR A 64 3.03 -12.64 6.16
C TYR A 64 3.97 -13.72 5.60
N ASP A 65 3.41 -14.78 5.04
CA ASP A 65 4.17 -15.88 4.42
C ASP A 65 4.32 -15.70 2.92
N SER A 66 3.90 -14.57 2.36
CA SER A 66 3.99 -14.32 0.92
C SER A 66 5.44 -14.41 0.45
N GLN A 67 5.66 -15.07 -0.68
CA GLN A 67 6.96 -15.18 -1.32
C GLN A 67 7.17 -14.09 -2.38
N VAL A 68 6.17 -13.23 -2.60
CA VAL A 68 6.23 -12.17 -3.58
C VAL A 68 6.56 -10.85 -2.87
N ARG A 69 7.64 -10.22 -3.29
CA ARG A 69 8.08 -8.93 -2.73
C ARG A 69 7.67 -7.82 -3.68
N ALA A 70 7.25 -6.69 -3.11
CA ALA A 70 6.86 -5.54 -3.92
C ALA A 70 7.29 -4.26 -3.20
N VAL A 71 8.03 -3.42 -3.88
CA VAL A 71 8.55 -2.16 -3.31
C VAL A 71 8.24 -1.02 -4.27
N ILE A 72 8.17 0.19 -3.72
CA ILE A 72 8.05 1.40 -4.52
C ILE A 72 9.42 1.74 -5.09
N SER A 73 9.51 1.93 -6.41
CA SER A 73 10.74 2.45 -7.01
C SER A 73 10.93 3.90 -6.54
N PRO A 74 12.09 4.26 -6.00
CA PRO A 74 12.30 5.62 -5.47
C PRO A 74 12.57 6.68 -6.53
N ASP A 75 12.61 6.30 -7.79
CA ASP A 75 12.79 7.26 -8.88
C ASP A 75 11.45 7.73 -9.44
N SER A 76 11.49 8.62 -10.40
CA SER A 76 10.28 9.24 -10.96
C SER A 76 9.58 8.38 -12.02
N ALA A 77 9.92 7.10 -12.13
CA ALA A 77 9.26 6.20 -13.07
C ALA A 77 7.81 5.88 -12.69
N LYS A 78 7.42 6.16 -11.46
CA LYS A 78 6.05 5.95 -10.94
C LYS A 78 5.63 4.50 -11.07
N GLU A 79 6.41 3.62 -10.45
CA GLU A 79 6.17 2.18 -10.56
C GLU A 79 6.53 1.46 -9.27
N ILE A 80 5.94 0.28 -9.10
CA ILE A 80 6.39 -0.68 -8.10
C ILE A 80 7.22 -1.74 -8.80
N ILE A 81 8.19 -2.28 -8.06
CA ILE A 81 9.03 -3.37 -8.55
C ILE A 81 8.61 -4.62 -7.80
N ILE A 82 8.27 -5.67 -8.55
CA ILE A 82 7.77 -6.92 -8.00
C ILE A 82 8.79 -8.02 -8.27
N LYS A 83 9.13 -8.76 -7.23
CA LYS A 83 10.00 -9.92 -7.33
C LYS A 83 9.20 -11.16 -6.95
N ASP A 84 8.97 -12.02 -7.93
CA ASP A 84 8.20 -13.25 -7.77
C ASP A 84 9.08 -14.41 -8.23
N GLY A 85 9.73 -15.08 -7.28
CA GLY A 85 10.70 -16.12 -7.60
C GLY A 85 11.88 -15.54 -8.38
N ASP A 86 12.15 -16.07 -9.57
CA ASP A 86 13.20 -15.59 -10.45
C ASP A 86 12.77 -14.43 -11.35
N ARG A 87 11.50 -14.09 -11.32
CA ARG A 87 10.95 -13.00 -12.14
C ARG A 87 11.04 -11.69 -11.39
N ILE A 88 11.53 -10.66 -12.07
CA ILE A 88 11.52 -9.29 -11.57
C ILE A 88 10.88 -8.44 -12.66
N TYR A 89 9.83 -7.70 -12.28
CA TYR A 89 9.13 -6.85 -13.24
C TYR A 89 8.56 -5.62 -12.54
N ALA A 90 8.18 -4.64 -13.32
CA ALA A 90 7.62 -3.39 -12.82
C ALA A 90 6.17 -3.25 -13.24
N GLU A 91 5.37 -2.62 -12.39
CA GLU A 91 3.99 -2.25 -12.70
C GLU A 91 3.79 -0.76 -12.43
N PRO A 92 3.02 -0.06 -13.26
CA PRO A 92 2.79 1.36 -13.05
C PRO A 92 1.92 1.61 -11.81
N VAL A 93 2.08 2.78 -11.21
CA VAL A 93 1.28 3.23 -10.07
C VAL A 93 0.79 4.63 -10.33
N ASP A 94 -0.51 4.86 -10.16
CA ASP A 94 -1.12 6.18 -10.30
C ASP A 94 -1.28 6.88 -8.96
N VAL A 95 -1.57 6.14 -7.90
CA VAL A 95 -1.79 6.72 -6.58
C VAL A 95 -1.48 5.70 -5.48
N ILE A 96 -1.02 6.18 -4.32
CA ILE A 96 -0.73 5.35 -3.16
C ILE A 96 -1.67 5.73 -2.02
N PHE A 97 -2.20 4.73 -1.34
CA PHE A 97 -3.02 4.92 -0.15
C PHE A 97 -2.32 4.24 1.02
N PRO A 98 -1.55 4.98 1.82
CA PRO A 98 -0.89 4.39 2.98
C PRO A 98 -1.86 4.26 4.15
N VAL A 99 -1.93 3.07 4.72
CA VAL A 99 -2.69 2.78 5.94
C VAL A 99 -1.68 2.37 7.00
N LEU A 100 -0.82 3.33 7.36
CA LEU A 100 0.27 3.12 8.29
C LEU A 100 0.08 4.04 9.50
N HIS A 101 0.31 3.48 10.68
CA HIS A 101 0.14 4.21 11.92
C HIS A 101 1.46 4.25 12.70
N GLY A 102 1.67 5.32 13.47
CA GLY A 102 2.81 5.46 14.33
C GLY A 102 4.11 5.79 13.59
N LEU A 103 5.23 5.42 14.21
CA LEU A 103 6.56 5.72 13.71
C LEU A 103 6.76 5.05 12.33
N TYR A 104 7.47 5.71 11.45
CA TYR A 104 7.73 5.31 10.05
C TYR A 104 6.51 5.41 9.13
N GLY A 105 5.32 5.72 9.67
CA GLY A 105 4.12 5.92 8.85
C GLY A 105 3.60 7.34 8.94
N GLU A 106 3.38 7.82 10.17
CA GLU A 106 2.79 9.13 10.39
C GLU A 106 3.83 10.24 10.54
N ASP A 107 5.09 9.91 10.75
CA ASP A 107 6.14 10.89 11.03
C ASP A 107 6.79 11.51 9.79
N GLY A 108 6.30 11.18 8.61
CA GLY A 108 6.82 11.74 7.36
C GLY A 108 7.86 10.88 6.65
N THR A 109 8.34 9.81 7.28
CA THR A 109 9.39 8.97 6.69
C THR A 109 8.93 8.31 5.38
N ILE A 110 7.77 7.69 5.39
CA ILE A 110 7.22 7.02 4.20
C ILE A 110 6.76 8.03 3.17
N GLN A 111 6.25 9.18 3.61
CA GLN A 111 5.83 10.24 2.70
C GLN A 111 7.03 10.78 1.90
N GLY A 112 8.20 10.84 2.53
CA GLY A 112 9.43 11.22 1.81
C GLY A 112 9.74 10.29 0.65
N LEU A 113 9.53 8.99 0.83
CA LEU A 113 9.69 8.03 -0.25
C LEU A 113 8.71 8.30 -1.39
N PHE A 114 7.44 8.56 -1.08
CA PHE A 114 6.44 8.82 -2.10
C PHE A 114 6.75 10.09 -2.89
N GLU A 115 7.28 11.11 -2.21
CA GLU A 115 7.69 12.35 -2.86
C GLU A 115 8.88 12.14 -3.79
N MET A 116 9.86 11.33 -3.38
CA MET A 116 10.97 10.96 -4.26
C MET A 116 10.50 10.22 -5.50
N ALA A 117 9.52 9.35 -5.33
CA ALA A 117 8.95 8.58 -6.42
C ALA A 117 8.00 9.39 -7.29
N ASP A 118 7.67 10.62 -6.88
CA ASP A 118 6.75 11.51 -7.59
C ASP A 118 5.38 10.88 -7.81
N ILE A 119 4.91 10.12 -6.82
CA ILE A 119 3.60 9.45 -6.89
C ILE A 119 2.64 10.15 -5.91
N PRO A 120 1.45 10.57 -6.36
CA PRO A 120 0.44 11.11 -5.46
C PRO A 120 0.06 10.10 -4.38
N TYR A 121 -0.15 10.57 -3.17
CA TYR A 121 -0.57 9.72 -2.07
C TYR A 121 -1.63 10.41 -1.22
N VAL A 122 -2.43 9.60 -0.53
CA VAL A 122 -3.47 10.10 0.37
C VAL A 122 -2.84 10.34 1.74
N GLY A 123 -2.74 11.60 2.15
CA GLY A 123 -2.21 11.95 3.46
C GLY A 123 -3.20 11.68 4.58
N CYS A 124 -2.73 11.71 5.83
CA CYS A 124 -3.57 11.44 7.00
C CYS A 124 -4.79 12.34 7.09
N GLY A 125 -4.63 13.64 6.82
CA GLY A 125 -5.75 14.57 6.82
C GLY A 125 -6.74 14.29 5.73
N VAL A 126 -6.26 13.94 4.54
CA VAL A 126 -7.11 13.58 3.42
C VAL A 126 -7.81 12.25 3.69
N PHE A 127 -7.14 11.32 4.37
CA PHE A 127 -7.73 10.05 4.77
C PHE A 127 -8.98 10.29 5.63
N ALA A 128 -8.88 11.16 6.63
CA ALA A 128 -10.01 11.43 7.52
C ALA A 128 -11.22 11.99 6.77
N VAL A 129 -10.98 12.78 5.70
CA VAL A 129 -12.04 13.38 4.90
C VAL A 129 -12.52 12.41 3.81
N SER A 130 -11.60 11.74 3.14
CA SER A 130 -11.90 10.91 1.96
C SER A 130 -12.38 9.51 2.32
N TYR A 131 -12.17 9.09 3.55
CA TYR A 131 -12.46 7.71 3.97
C TYR A 131 -13.90 7.31 3.68
N THR A 132 -14.85 8.20 3.95
CA THR A 132 -16.27 7.93 3.73
C THR A 132 -16.64 7.83 2.25
N HIS A 133 -15.89 8.48 1.38
CA HIS A 133 -16.22 8.56 -0.04
C HIS A 133 -15.25 7.81 -0.93
N LEU A 134 -14.01 7.67 -0.51
CA LEU A 134 -12.93 7.03 -1.27
C LEU A 134 -12.89 7.44 -2.73
N THR A 135 -13.20 8.70 -3.00
CA THR A 135 -13.01 9.31 -4.31
C THR A 135 -11.62 9.91 -4.33
N LEU A 136 -10.64 9.09 -4.70
CA LEU A 136 -9.27 9.56 -4.80
C LEU A 136 -9.10 10.48 -6.00
N PRO A 137 -8.21 11.48 -5.90
CA PRO A 137 -7.96 12.40 -7.00
C PRO A 137 -7.41 11.73 -8.24
#